data_cc8994d2a78a7d0bbb8f15f3f9d1694a
#
_entry.id   cc8994d2a78a7d0bbb8f15f3f9d1694a
#
_cell.length_a   1.000
_cell.length_b   1.000
_cell.length_c   1.000
_cell.angle_alpha   90.00
_cell.angle_beta   90.00
_cell.angle_gamma   90.00
#
_symmetry.space_group_name_H-M   'P 1'
#
loop_
_entity.id
_entity.type
_entity.pdbx_description
1 polymer ?
#
loop_
_entity_poly.entity_id
_entity_poly.type
_entity_poly.pdbx_seq_one_letter_code
_entity_poly.pdbx_strand_id
1 'polypeptide(L)'
;MITSYFFVKIKLVKKVKKFILPLILCILLVFVGWFIDPITNKIASALDKKPNIVVKSKNSYYRDYDFEFVQNATNFVPYSYQELLNIIYTMLNSGWEEFTFYCPDEYSDCLNDVESISQDNVLLTHINNFVHPYNNFENIKTSYYESGEVTIKLEKLYSKNDIVKLNSKIDEIIKKNITDDMTDEEKIKTIHDYIINNTKYDQERNEKNTSPYHSNTAIGPLFEGYAICSGYADAMELFLEKFNIKSFKVASTMHIWNSVYINNTWKQLDLTWDDPLTSTNEDYLYYKYFLIDANDLTKLDTETNQHVYDKTIYLELK
;
A
#
# COMPACT_ATOMS: atom_id res chain seq x y z
N MET A 1 -68.04 -35.96 48.46
CA MET A 1 -67.06 -34.92 48.84
C MET A 1 -65.62 -35.16 48.30
N ILE A 2 -65.27 -36.34 47.95
CA ILE A 2 -63.87 -36.69 47.46
C ILE A 2 -63.62 -36.29 46.00
N THR A 3 -64.63 -36.25 45.13
CA THR A 3 -64.50 -35.93 43.69
C THR A 3 -64.25 -34.43 43.40
N SER A 4 -64.75 -33.55 44.31
CA SER A 4 -64.55 -32.07 44.15
C SER A 4 -63.10 -31.65 44.41
N TYR A 5 -62.43 -32.30 45.36
CA TYR A 5 -61.05 -31.97 45.74
C TYR A 5 -60.02 -32.38 44.66
N PHE A 6 -60.32 -33.45 43.95
CA PHE A 6 -59.43 -33.95 42.88
C PHE A 6 -59.47 -33.04 41.64
N PHE A 7 -60.66 -32.54 41.26
CA PHE A 7 -60.85 -31.62 40.12
C PHE A 7 -60.20 -30.22 40.37
N VAL A 8 -60.27 -29.73 41.60
CA VAL A 8 -59.62 -28.44 41.98
C VAL A 8 -58.12 -28.57 41.96
N LYS A 9 -57.52 -29.69 42.42
CA LYS A 9 -56.11 -29.93 42.42
C LYS A 9 -55.55 -30.06 40.97
N ILE A 10 -56.28 -30.73 40.08
CA ILE A 10 -55.90 -30.86 38.63
C ILE A 10 -56.00 -29.50 37.93
N LYS A 11 -57.02 -28.68 38.21
CA LYS A 11 -57.14 -27.32 37.64
C LYS A 11 -56.06 -26.36 38.15
N LEU A 12 -55.67 -26.45 39.41
CA LEU A 12 -54.58 -25.65 39.98
C LEU A 12 -53.22 -26.04 39.40
N VAL A 13 -52.95 -27.33 39.27
CA VAL A 13 -51.70 -27.84 38.68
C VAL A 13 -51.62 -27.49 37.19
N LYS A 14 -52.69 -27.50 36.42
CA LYS A 14 -52.70 -27.03 35.04
C LYS A 14 -52.54 -25.54 34.92
N LYS A 15 -53.10 -24.74 35.84
CA LYS A 15 -52.90 -23.28 35.87
C LYS A 15 -51.48 -22.91 36.26
N VAL A 16 -50.88 -23.59 37.21
CA VAL A 16 -49.53 -23.39 37.66
C VAL A 16 -48.52 -23.79 36.57
N LYS A 17 -48.72 -24.90 35.87
CA LYS A 17 -47.91 -25.30 34.72
C LYS A 17 -47.96 -24.27 33.58
N LYS A 18 -49.09 -23.61 33.32
CA LYS A 18 -49.22 -22.56 32.32
C LYS A 18 -48.40 -21.31 32.58
N PHE A 19 -48.08 -21.03 33.85
CA PHE A 19 -47.24 -19.88 34.26
C PHE A 19 -45.78 -20.26 34.52
N ILE A 20 -45.52 -21.47 35.01
CA ILE A 20 -44.17 -21.94 35.29
C ILE A 20 -43.34 -22.14 34.01
N LEU A 21 -43.95 -22.68 32.93
CA LEU A 21 -43.25 -22.94 31.66
C LEU A 21 -42.75 -21.64 31.01
N PRO A 22 -43.55 -20.56 30.84
CA PRO A 22 -43.05 -19.31 30.30
C PRO A 22 -42.08 -18.61 31.26
N LEU A 23 -42.25 -18.74 32.58
CA LEU A 23 -41.30 -18.20 33.54
C LEU A 23 -39.93 -18.89 33.46
N ILE A 24 -39.89 -20.21 33.34
CA ILE A 24 -38.67 -20.97 33.14
C ILE A 24 -38.01 -20.58 31.78
N LEU A 25 -38.83 -20.39 30.73
CA LEU A 25 -38.35 -19.95 29.43
C LEU A 25 -37.74 -18.54 29.48
N CYS A 26 -38.37 -17.60 30.20
CA CYS A 26 -37.83 -16.26 30.43
C CYS A 26 -36.52 -16.30 31.22
N ILE A 27 -36.45 -17.12 32.27
CA ILE A 27 -35.23 -17.30 33.06
C ILE A 27 -34.13 -17.92 32.21
N LEU A 28 -34.45 -18.91 31.37
CA LEU A 28 -33.49 -19.49 30.42
C LEU A 28 -33.04 -18.47 29.37
N LEU A 29 -33.92 -17.63 28.85
CA LEU A 29 -33.54 -16.57 27.90
C LEU A 29 -32.66 -15.50 28.52
N VAL A 30 -32.94 -15.11 29.76
CA VAL A 30 -32.07 -14.18 30.52
C VAL A 30 -30.72 -14.84 30.84
N PHE A 31 -30.73 -16.13 31.19
CA PHE A 31 -29.48 -16.88 31.42
C PHE A 31 -28.66 -17.04 30.13
N VAL A 32 -29.32 -17.35 29.01
CA VAL A 32 -28.68 -17.42 27.68
C VAL A 32 -28.17 -16.04 27.29
N GLY A 33 -28.91 -14.95 27.51
CA GLY A 33 -28.45 -13.59 27.28
C GLY A 33 -27.20 -13.22 28.09
N TRP A 34 -27.16 -13.64 29.37
CA TRP A 34 -26.00 -13.40 30.24
C TRP A 34 -24.73 -14.16 29.81
N PHE A 35 -24.87 -15.30 29.10
CA PHE A 35 -23.74 -16.10 28.63
C PHE A 35 -23.44 -15.90 27.15
N ILE A 36 -24.34 -15.27 26.38
CA ILE A 36 -24.11 -14.98 24.95
C ILE A 36 -22.94 -14.00 24.81
N ASP A 37 -22.92 -12.90 25.57
CA ASP A 37 -21.87 -11.89 25.45
C ASP A 37 -20.45 -12.43 25.75
N PRO A 38 -20.20 -13.17 26.83
CA PRO A 38 -18.87 -13.75 27.06
C PRO A 38 -18.55 -14.91 26.08
N ILE A 39 -19.54 -15.61 25.55
CA ILE A 39 -19.33 -16.67 24.55
C ILE A 39 -19.08 -16.05 23.16
N THR A 40 -19.85 -15.06 22.77
CA THR A 40 -19.61 -14.31 21.50
C THR A 40 -18.31 -13.56 21.55
N ASN A 41 -17.96 -12.95 22.67
CA ASN A 41 -16.64 -12.31 22.84
C ASN A 41 -15.49 -13.32 22.84
N LYS A 42 -15.64 -14.51 23.42
CA LYS A 42 -14.65 -15.60 23.31
C LYS A 42 -14.57 -16.20 21.92
N ILE A 43 -15.70 -16.33 21.23
CA ILE A 43 -15.72 -16.79 19.84
C ILE A 43 -15.17 -15.70 18.92
N ALA A 44 -15.54 -14.44 19.12
CA ALA A 44 -14.96 -13.30 18.42
C ALA A 44 -13.44 -13.22 18.67
N SER A 45 -12.98 -13.31 19.92
CA SER A 45 -11.54 -13.32 20.23
C SER A 45 -10.80 -14.58 19.76
N ALA A 46 -11.48 -15.70 19.56
CA ALA A 46 -10.90 -16.94 19.01
C ALA A 46 -10.94 -16.97 17.47
N LEU A 47 -11.92 -16.30 16.86
CA LEU A 47 -11.98 -16.04 15.42
C LEU A 47 -11.09 -14.84 15.02
N ASP A 48 -10.91 -13.91 15.93
CA ASP A 48 -9.96 -12.78 15.88
C ASP A 48 -8.54 -13.27 16.24
N LYS A 49 -8.15 -14.41 15.71
CA LYS A 49 -6.74 -14.72 15.54
C LYS A 49 -6.25 -13.73 14.48
N LYS A 50 -5.98 -12.50 14.96
CA LYS A 50 -5.18 -11.54 14.20
C LYS A 50 -4.00 -12.32 13.67
N PRO A 51 -3.75 -12.30 12.36
CA PRO A 51 -2.56 -12.95 11.85
C PRO A 51 -1.40 -12.41 12.69
N ASN A 52 -0.51 -13.28 13.13
CA ASN A 52 0.75 -12.86 13.74
C ASN A 52 1.49 -12.07 12.68
N ILE A 53 1.34 -10.73 12.73
CA ILE A 53 1.92 -9.82 11.76
C ILE A 53 3.40 -9.77 12.07
N VAL A 54 4.14 -10.69 11.49
CA VAL A 54 5.60 -10.65 11.49
C VAL A 54 5.98 -9.64 10.42
N VAL A 55 6.20 -8.40 10.81
CA VAL A 55 6.89 -7.41 9.97
C VAL A 55 8.31 -7.95 9.81
N LYS A 56 8.57 -8.56 8.67
CA LYS A 56 9.94 -8.93 8.27
C LYS A 56 10.74 -7.64 8.16
N SER A 57 12.05 -7.72 8.28
CA SER A 57 13.02 -6.62 8.26
C SER A 57 12.60 -5.40 7.42
N LYS A 58 12.95 -4.19 7.91
CA LYS A 58 12.84 -2.94 7.16
C LYS A 58 13.37 -3.14 5.74
N ASN A 59 12.63 -2.67 4.73
CA ASN A 59 13.17 -2.68 3.37
C ASN A 59 14.17 -1.53 3.17
N SER A 60 14.86 -1.50 2.03
CA SER A 60 15.86 -0.47 1.72
C SER A 60 15.28 0.94 1.57
N TYR A 61 13.96 1.07 1.41
CA TYR A 61 13.25 2.34 1.24
C TYR A 61 12.73 2.93 2.56
N TYR A 62 12.92 2.25 3.67
CA TYR A 62 12.42 2.68 4.96
C TYR A 62 12.96 4.03 5.40
N ARG A 63 12.05 4.91 5.82
CA ARG A 63 12.32 6.21 6.42
C ARG A 63 11.85 6.23 7.86
N ASP A 64 12.78 6.37 8.80
CA ASP A 64 12.52 6.25 10.24
C ASP A 64 12.07 7.56 10.91
N TYR A 65 12.02 8.66 10.18
CA TYR A 65 11.57 9.95 10.69
C TYR A 65 10.15 10.36 10.27
N ASP A 66 9.56 9.69 9.25
CA ASP A 66 8.18 9.96 8.81
C ASP A 66 7.21 8.89 9.31
N PHE A 67 7.60 7.62 9.23
CA PHE A 67 6.75 6.50 9.54
C PHE A 67 7.51 5.45 10.35
N GLU A 68 6.86 4.93 11.38
CA GLU A 68 7.37 3.81 12.15
C GLU A 68 6.66 2.53 11.76
N PHE A 69 7.43 1.43 11.66
CA PHE A 69 6.83 0.12 11.59
C PHE A 69 6.14 -0.20 12.90
N VAL A 70 4.87 -0.56 12.85
CA VAL A 70 4.13 -1.11 13.99
C VAL A 70 4.56 -2.57 14.15
N GLN A 71 5.64 -2.78 14.89
CA GLN A 71 6.21 -4.11 15.11
C GLN A 71 5.41 -4.85 16.19
N ASN A 72 5.12 -6.14 15.95
CA ASN A 72 4.52 -7.05 16.94
C ASN A 72 3.21 -6.55 17.58
N ALA A 73 2.47 -5.69 16.91
CA ALA A 73 1.21 -5.23 17.44
C ALA A 73 0.16 -6.34 17.34
N THR A 74 -0.16 -6.94 18.48
CA THR A 74 -1.35 -7.79 18.63
C THR A 74 -2.63 -6.96 18.58
N ASN A 75 -2.52 -5.64 18.80
CA ASN A 75 -3.58 -4.66 18.70
C ASN A 75 -3.06 -3.42 17.97
N PHE A 76 -3.51 -3.23 16.73
CA PHE A 76 -3.34 -1.96 16.03
C PHE A 76 -4.48 -1.04 16.50
N VAL A 77 -4.25 -0.31 17.58
CA VAL A 77 -5.18 0.67 18.12
C VAL A 77 -4.49 2.01 18.09
N PRO A 78 -4.84 2.90 17.15
CA PRO A 78 -4.21 4.23 17.06
C PRO A 78 -4.79 5.17 18.11
N TYR A 79 -3.96 6.01 18.68
CA TYR A 79 -4.34 7.09 19.60
C TYR A 79 -3.97 8.48 19.03
N SER A 80 -3.46 8.53 17.81
CA SER A 80 -3.10 9.77 17.13
C SER A 80 -3.11 9.59 15.60
N TYR A 81 -3.17 10.71 14.89
CA TYR A 81 -3.05 10.76 13.43
C TYR A 81 -1.75 10.11 12.94
N GLN A 82 -0.62 10.34 13.62
CA GLN A 82 0.66 9.73 13.25
C GLN A 82 0.63 8.20 13.39
N GLU A 83 -0.04 7.67 14.41
CA GLU A 83 -0.19 6.22 14.57
C GLU A 83 -1.07 5.60 13.49
N LEU A 84 -2.09 6.31 13.01
CA LEU A 84 -2.86 5.90 11.81
C LEU A 84 -1.96 5.82 10.57
N LEU A 85 -1.12 6.83 10.34
CA LEU A 85 -0.16 6.83 9.23
C LEU A 85 0.82 5.67 9.35
N ASN A 86 1.31 5.39 10.54
CA ASN A 86 2.21 4.25 10.80
C ASN A 86 1.54 2.90 10.51
N ILE A 87 0.25 2.76 10.85
CA ILE A 87 -0.54 1.56 10.52
C ILE A 87 -0.65 1.40 9.01
N ILE A 88 -1.03 2.44 8.30
CA ILE A 88 -1.20 2.42 6.83
C ILE A 88 0.14 2.11 6.16
N TYR A 89 1.22 2.80 6.57
CA TYR A 89 2.55 2.54 6.05
C TYR A 89 2.99 1.08 6.29
N THR A 90 2.75 0.55 7.51
CA THR A 90 3.07 -0.84 7.83
C THR A 90 2.30 -1.82 6.95
N MET A 91 1.01 -1.57 6.73
CA MET A 91 0.18 -2.36 5.84
C MET A 91 0.73 -2.38 4.41
N LEU A 92 1.00 -1.21 3.84
CA LEU A 92 1.54 -1.04 2.49
C LEU A 92 2.91 -1.71 2.37
N ASN A 93 3.82 -1.39 3.28
CA ASN A 93 5.19 -1.88 3.22
C ASN A 93 5.30 -3.40 3.45
N SER A 94 4.35 -3.99 4.21
CA SER A 94 4.26 -5.44 4.40
C SER A 94 3.58 -6.16 3.23
N GLY A 95 3.00 -5.40 2.30
CA GLY A 95 2.31 -5.94 1.14
C GLY A 95 0.98 -6.65 1.46
N TRP A 96 0.30 -6.25 2.54
CA TRP A 96 -0.99 -6.82 2.88
C TRP A 96 -2.09 -6.28 1.98
N GLU A 97 -3.00 -7.15 1.57
CA GLU A 97 -4.14 -6.79 0.72
C GLU A 97 -5.35 -6.34 1.54
N GLU A 98 -5.45 -6.78 2.79
CA GLU A 98 -6.53 -6.43 3.70
C GLU A 98 -5.99 -6.31 5.13
N PHE A 99 -6.47 -5.31 5.85
CA PHE A 99 -6.12 -5.08 7.24
C PHE A 99 -7.28 -4.46 8.02
N THR A 100 -7.55 -4.99 9.23
CA THR A 100 -8.58 -4.48 10.13
C THR A 100 -7.95 -4.00 11.44
N PHE A 101 -8.36 -2.83 11.91
CA PHE A 101 -7.99 -2.27 13.20
C PHE A 101 -9.20 -1.58 13.85
N TYR A 102 -9.02 -1.06 15.05
CA TYR A 102 -10.11 -0.42 15.81
C TYR A 102 -9.70 0.97 16.26
N CYS A 103 -10.55 1.96 15.96
CA CYS A 103 -10.51 3.29 16.52
C CYS A 103 -11.01 3.25 17.96
N PRO A 104 -10.20 3.63 18.96
CA PRO A 104 -10.63 3.65 20.36
C PRO A 104 -11.45 4.89 20.69
N ASP A 105 -12.27 4.81 21.73
CA ASP A 105 -13.09 5.95 22.21
C ASP A 105 -12.22 7.15 22.63
N GLU A 106 -11.00 6.89 23.10
CA GLU A 106 -10.04 7.92 23.52
C GLU A 106 -9.53 8.78 22.37
N TYR A 107 -9.64 8.31 21.11
CA TYR A 107 -9.31 9.05 19.90
C TYR A 107 -10.58 9.39 19.13
N SER A 108 -11.31 10.39 19.59
CA SER A 108 -12.62 10.80 19.05
C SER A 108 -12.63 11.11 17.54
N ASP A 109 -11.53 11.62 17.00
CA ASP A 109 -11.42 12.01 15.59
C ASP A 109 -10.93 10.87 14.68
N CYS A 110 -10.64 9.70 15.23
CA CYS A 110 -10.03 8.58 14.52
C CYS A 110 -10.75 8.21 13.22
N LEU A 111 -12.08 8.04 13.23
CA LEU A 111 -12.84 7.69 12.02
C LEU A 111 -12.82 8.81 10.97
N ASN A 112 -12.87 10.08 11.40
CA ASN A 112 -12.77 11.23 10.50
C ASN A 112 -11.38 11.29 9.86
N ASP A 113 -10.34 11.03 10.62
CA ASP A 113 -8.96 11.01 10.13
C ASP A 113 -8.73 9.83 9.17
N VAL A 114 -9.30 8.66 9.46
CA VAL A 114 -9.30 7.51 8.53
C VAL A 114 -9.96 7.87 7.20
N GLU A 115 -11.11 8.53 7.23
CA GLU A 115 -11.80 8.98 6.02
C GLU A 115 -10.95 10.01 5.25
N SER A 116 -10.41 11.01 5.95
CA SER A 116 -9.55 12.03 5.38
C SER A 116 -8.31 11.43 4.68
N ILE A 117 -7.60 10.53 5.36
CA ILE A 117 -6.41 9.86 4.81
C ILE A 117 -6.78 9.03 3.57
N SER A 118 -7.91 8.31 3.61
CA SER A 118 -8.33 7.45 2.49
C SER A 118 -8.70 8.22 1.22
N GLN A 119 -8.97 9.53 1.34
CA GLN A 119 -9.30 10.44 0.23
C GLN A 119 -8.11 11.31 -0.18
N ASP A 120 -7.04 11.35 0.60
CA ASP A 120 -5.85 12.15 0.31
C ASP A 120 -4.87 11.40 -0.60
N ASN A 121 -5.08 11.54 -1.91
CA ASN A 121 -4.21 10.90 -2.91
C ASN A 121 -2.76 11.39 -2.85
N VAL A 122 -2.50 12.62 -2.41
CA VAL A 122 -1.14 13.15 -2.28
C VAL A 122 -0.41 12.45 -1.14
N LEU A 123 -1.06 12.34 0.01
CA LEU A 123 -0.52 11.63 1.17
C LEU A 123 -0.31 10.14 0.88
N LEU A 124 -1.28 9.48 0.24
CA LEU A 124 -1.19 8.06 -0.11
C LEU A 124 -0.06 7.81 -1.12
N THR A 125 0.11 8.69 -2.11
CA THR A 125 1.23 8.63 -3.05
C THR A 125 2.55 8.83 -2.32
N HIS A 126 2.61 9.79 -1.40
CA HIS A 126 3.80 10.01 -0.57
C HIS A 126 4.19 8.74 0.20
N ILE A 127 3.24 8.12 0.92
CA ILE A 127 3.52 6.88 1.66
C ILE A 127 4.00 5.78 0.68
N ASN A 128 3.34 5.63 -0.46
CA ASN A 128 3.62 4.61 -1.44
C ASN A 128 5.01 4.76 -2.10
N ASN A 129 5.53 5.97 -2.20
CA ASN A 129 6.85 6.23 -2.78
C ASN A 129 8.02 5.70 -1.93
N PHE A 130 7.78 5.36 -0.66
CA PHE A 130 8.76 4.80 0.27
C PHE A 130 8.55 3.31 0.57
N VAL A 131 7.70 2.63 -0.19
CA VAL A 131 7.52 1.17 -0.11
C VAL A 131 8.04 0.51 -1.38
N HIS A 132 8.29 -0.81 -1.29
CA HIS A 132 8.76 -1.58 -2.45
C HIS A 132 7.75 -1.50 -3.61
N PRO A 133 8.17 -1.33 -4.89
CA PRO A 133 7.27 -1.22 -6.04
C PRO A 133 6.22 -2.33 -6.14
N TYR A 134 6.58 -3.58 -5.81
CA TYR A 134 5.62 -4.71 -5.79
C TYR A 134 4.47 -4.55 -4.79
N ASN A 135 4.56 -3.60 -3.87
CA ASN A 135 3.51 -3.27 -2.92
C ASN A 135 2.63 -2.09 -3.37
N ASN A 136 2.92 -1.51 -4.53
CA ASN A 136 2.09 -0.47 -5.12
C ASN A 136 0.65 -0.97 -5.31
N PHE A 137 -0.30 -0.08 -5.11
CA PHE A 137 -1.73 -0.36 -5.24
C PHE A 137 -2.38 0.54 -6.30
N GLU A 138 -3.43 0.05 -6.91
CA GLU A 138 -4.27 0.80 -7.83
C GLU A 138 -5.38 1.55 -7.09
N ASN A 139 -6.00 0.87 -6.14
CA ASN A 139 -7.11 1.41 -5.35
C ASN A 139 -6.98 1.03 -3.88
N ILE A 140 -7.43 1.95 -3.02
CA ILE A 140 -7.65 1.73 -1.61
C ILE A 140 -9.15 1.85 -1.32
N LYS A 141 -9.71 0.85 -0.63
CA LYS A 141 -11.11 0.84 -0.17
C LYS A 141 -11.14 0.78 1.34
N THR A 142 -11.72 1.79 1.97
CA THR A 142 -11.87 1.86 3.42
C THR A 142 -13.33 1.66 3.78
N SER A 143 -13.58 0.78 4.73
CA SER A 143 -14.91 0.56 5.34
C SER A 143 -14.78 0.73 6.83
N TYR A 144 -15.69 1.45 7.45
CA TYR A 144 -15.70 1.65 8.90
C TYR A 144 -17.12 1.60 9.46
N TYR A 145 -17.22 1.27 10.73
CA TYR A 145 -18.48 1.16 11.48
C TYR A 145 -18.45 2.09 12.68
N GLU A 146 -19.61 2.50 13.15
CA GLU A 146 -19.76 3.32 14.37
C GLU A 146 -19.15 2.65 15.61
N SER A 147 -18.98 1.33 15.60
CA SER A 147 -18.26 0.57 16.63
C SER A 147 -16.75 0.82 16.69
N GLY A 148 -16.22 1.63 15.78
CA GLY A 148 -14.80 1.90 15.67
C GLY A 148 -14.01 0.89 14.82
N GLU A 149 -14.63 -0.17 14.30
CA GLU A 149 -13.96 -1.12 13.41
C GLU A 149 -13.68 -0.47 12.05
N VAL A 150 -12.44 -0.55 11.61
CA VAL A 150 -11.96 -0.05 10.31
C VAL A 150 -11.31 -1.18 9.54
N THR A 151 -11.75 -1.40 8.30
CA THR A 151 -11.12 -2.35 7.38
C THR A 151 -10.64 -1.62 6.14
N ILE A 152 -9.35 -1.76 5.83
CA ILE A 152 -8.71 -1.24 4.63
C ILE A 152 -8.41 -2.41 3.70
N LYS A 153 -8.79 -2.27 2.42
CA LYS A 153 -8.49 -3.23 1.35
C LYS A 153 -7.76 -2.55 0.22
N LEU A 154 -6.73 -3.21 -0.30
CA LEU A 154 -5.92 -2.73 -1.41
C LEU A 154 -6.12 -3.60 -2.65
N GLU A 155 -6.31 -2.98 -3.78
CA GLU A 155 -6.16 -3.60 -5.10
C GLU A 155 -4.73 -3.36 -5.57
N LYS A 156 -3.90 -4.41 -5.54
CA LYS A 156 -2.49 -4.32 -5.90
C LYS A 156 -2.28 -4.24 -7.40
N LEU A 157 -1.29 -3.46 -7.82
CA LEU A 157 -0.86 -3.38 -9.23
C LEU A 157 -0.16 -4.66 -9.70
N TYR A 158 0.49 -5.39 -8.81
CA TYR A 158 1.25 -6.59 -9.13
C TYR A 158 0.66 -7.83 -8.50
N SER A 159 0.26 -8.81 -9.32
CA SER A 159 -0.06 -10.15 -8.82
C SER A 159 1.20 -10.92 -8.43
N LYS A 160 1.03 -11.98 -7.62
CA LYS A 160 2.14 -12.90 -7.29
C LYS A 160 2.83 -13.49 -8.53
N ASN A 161 2.07 -13.76 -9.59
CA ASN A 161 2.60 -14.28 -10.84
C ASN A 161 3.41 -13.22 -11.59
N ASP A 162 2.98 -11.97 -11.58
CA ASP A 162 3.72 -10.86 -12.17
C ASP A 162 5.06 -10.63 -11.48
N ILE A 163 5.08 -10.70 -10.15
CA ILE A 163 6.31 -10.60 -9.36
C ILE A 163 7.31 -11.70 -9.74
N VAL A 164 6.85 -12.95 -9.87
CA VAL A 164 7.72 -14.07 -10.30
C VAL A 164 8.29 -13.83 -11.70
N LYS A 165 7.45 -13.43 -12.65
CA LYS A 165 7.87 -13.13 -14.03
C LYS A 165 8.85 -11.97 -14.08
N LEU A 166 8.55 -10.86 -13.37
CA LEU A 166 9.40 -9.68 -13.31
C LEU A 166 10.77 -10.00 -12.71
N ASN A 167 10.83 -10.72 -11.58
CA ASN A 167 12.10 -11.14 -11.01
C ASN A 167 12.93 -11.96 -11.99
N SER A 168 12.32 -12.94 -12.68
CA SER A 168 13.02 -13.76 -13.68
C SER A 168 13.54 -12.92 -14.85
N LYS A 169 12.74 -11.93 -15.31
CA LYS A 169 13.12 -11.03 -16.40
C LYS A 169 14.26 -10.10 -16.01
N ILE A 170 14.19 -9.53 -14.81
CA ILE A 170 15.24 -8.67 -14.24
C ILE A 170 16.55 -9.44 -14.11
N ASP A 171 16.51 -10.66 -13.55
CA ASP A 171 17.69 -11.52 -13.40
C ASP A 171 18.30 -11.89 -14.78
N GLU A 172 17.48 -12.13 -15.81
CA GLU A 172 17.92 -12.34 -17.20
C GLU A 172 18.65 -11.12 -17.75
N ILE A 173 18.07 -9.92 -17.58
CA ILE A 173 18.63 -8.66 -18.07
C ILE A 173 19.95 -8.36 -17.36
N ILE A 174 20.00 -8.51 -16.05
CA ILE A 174 21.22 -8.32 -15.26
C ILE A 174 22.32 -9.25 -15.73
N LYS A 175 22.02 -10.55 -15.84
CA LYS A 175 23.00 -11.56 -16.29
C LYS A 175 23.58 -11.27 -17.66
N LYS A 176 22.79 -10.63 -18.55
CA LYS A 176 23.20 -10.33 -19.92
C LYS A 176 24.03 -9.05 -20.05
N ASN A 177 23.73 -8.05 -19.24
CA ASN A 177 24.22 -6.68 -19.46
C ASN A 177 25.15 -6.17 -18.35
N ILE A 178 25.18 -6.80 -17.16
CA ILE A 178 25.94 -6.32 -16.01
C ILE A 178 27.10 -7.28 -15.74
N THR A 179 28.27 -6.71 -15.46
CA THR A 179 29.46 -7.45 -15.03
C THR A 179 29.87 -7.06 -13.61
N ASP A 180 30.63 -7.91 -12.93
CA ASP A 180 31.00 -7.72 -11.52
C ASP A 180 31.96 -6.53 -11.31
N ASP A 181 32.67 -6.10 -12.32
CA ASP A 181 33.62 -4.98 -12.31
C ASP A 181 32.98 -3.60 -12.54
N MET A 182 31.69 -3.56 -12.93
CA MET A 182 30.96 -2.30 -13.11
C MET A 182 30.75 -1.57 -11.79
N THR A 183 31.01 -0.26 -11.81
CA THR A 183 30.61 0.66 -10.75
C THR A 183 29.09 0.78 -10.67
N ASP A 184 28.56 1.28 -9.58
CA ASP A 184 27.12 1.48 -9.42
C ASP A 184 26.55 2.44 -10.48
N GLU A 185 27.30 3.50 -10.85
CA GLU A 185 26.91 4.42 -11.91
C GLU A 185 26.85 3.75 -13.28
N GLU A 186 27.80 2.88 -13.61
CA GLU A 186 27.80 2.11 -14.83
C GLU A 186 26.64 1.11 -14.90
N LYS A 187 26.31 0.46 -13.77
CA LYS A 187 25.12 -0.41 -13.67
C LYS A 187 23.83 0.38 -13.90
N ILE A 188 23.68 1.53 -13.23
CA ILE A 188 22.51 2.42 -13.40
C ILE A 188 22.39 2.83 -14.86
N LYS A 189 23.50 3.31 -15.46
CA LYS A 189 23.52 3.73 -16.86
C LYS A 189 23.14 2.60 -17.82
N THR A 190 23.68 1.41 -17.61
CA THR A 190 23.40 0.25 -18.46
C THR A 190 21.92 -0.12 -18.43
N ILE A 191 21.28 -0.06 -17.26
CA ILE A 191 19.85 -0.36 -17.12
C ILE A 191 18.99 0.78 -17.63
N HIS A 192 19.37 2.04 -17.38
CA HIS A 192 18.72 3.21 -17.95
C HIS A 192 18.64 3.10 -19.48
N ASP A 193 19.79 2.86 -20.13
CA ASP A 193 19.89 2.71 -21.57
C ASP A 193 19.08 1.49 -22.07
N TYR A 194 19.10 0.38 -21.33
CA TYR A 194 18.31 -0.80 -21.66
C TYR A 194 16.80 -0.50 -21.64
N ILE A 195 16.32 0.14 -20.60
CA ILE A 195 14.88 0.43 -20.46
C ILE A 195 14.44 1.38 -21.57
N ILE A 196 15.14 2.50 -21.78
CA ILE A 196 14.78 3.49 -22.80
C ILE A 196 14.80 2.88 -24.20
N ASN A 197 15.87 2.16 -24.57
CA ASN A 197 15.99 1.55 -25.89
C ASN A 197 14.95 0.44 -26.17
N ASN A 198 14.26 -0.07 -25.18
CA ASN A 198 13.26 -1.13 -25.32
C ASN A 198 11.83 -0.67 -24.99
N THR A 199 11.64 0.63 -24.76
CA THR A 199 10.34 1.17 -24.30
C THR A 199 9.98 2.40 -25.14
N LYS A 200 8.68 2.62 -25.31
CA LYS A 200 8.11 3.83 -25.88
C LYS A 200 7.14 4.45 -24.89
N TYR A 201 7.10 5.78 -24.84
CA TYR A 201 6.12 6.45 -23.98
C TYR A 201 4.69 6.16 -24.47
N ASP A 202 3.84 5.68 -23.55
CA ASP A 202 2.44 5.37 -23.84
C ASP A 202 1.58 6.64 -23.78
N GLN A 203 1.59 7.39 -24.89
CA GLN A 203 0.85 8.64 -25.01
C GLN A 203 -0.67 8.43 -24.88
N GLU A 204 -1.19 7.32 -25.38
CA GLU A 204 -2.62 7.01 -25.30
C GLU A 204 -3.09 6.79 -23.86
N ARG A 205 -2.30 6.11 -23.04
CA ARG A 205 -2.54 5.98 -21.61
C ARG A 205 -2.52 7.33 -20.92
N ASN A 206 -1.53 8.16 -21.23
CA ASN A 206 -1.37 9.47 -20.61
C ASN A 206 -2.53 10.44 -20.95
N GLU A 207 -2.97 10.46 -22.22
CA GLU A 207 -3.99 11.40 -22.67
C GLU A 207 -5.42 10.93 -22.40
N LYS A 208 -5.69 9.62 -22.52
CA LYS A 208 -7.04 9.05 -22.49
C LYS A 208 -7.32 8.14 -21.30
N ASN A 209 -6.30 7.90 -20.48
CA ASN A 209 -6.33 6.90 -19.39
C ASN A 209 -6.76 5.49 -19.85
N THR A 210 -6.52 5.17 -21.13
CA THR A 210 -6.83 3.87 -21.72
C THR A 210 -5.63 3.38 -22.52
N SER A 211 -5.24 2.13 -22.30
CA SER A 211 -4.19 1.47 -23.05
C SER A 211 -4.36 -0.04 -22.92
N PRO A 212 -4.01 -0.82 -23.95
CA PRO A 212 -3.95 -2.28 -23.84
C PRO A 212 -2.74 -2.75 -23.02
N TYR A 213 -1.81 -1.84 -22.68
CA TYR A 213 -0.56 -2.13 -22.00
C TYR A 213 -0.61 -1.81 -20.52
N HIS A 214 0.19 -2.53 -19.71
CA HIS A 214 0.40 -2.26 -18.30
C HIS A 214 1.46 -1.15 -18.10
N SER A 215 1.35 -0.09 -18.88
CA SER A 215 2.34 0.98 -19.00
C SER A 215 2.60 1.77 -17.72
N ASN A 216 1.69 1.67 -16.75
CA ASN A 216 1.82 2.29 -15.41
C ASN A 216 2.58 1.42 -14.40
N THR A 217 3.08 0.27 -14.79
CA THR A 217 3.83 -0.69 -13.95
C THR A 217 5.10 -1.14 -14.67
N ALA A 218 6.03 -1.78 -13.95
CA ALA A 218 7.24 -2.35 -14.55
C ALA A 218 6.98 -3.44 -15.61
N ILE A 219 5.76 -3.99 -15.68
CA ILE A 219 5.37 -4.95 -16.72
C ILE A 219 5.46 -4.29 -18.10
N GLY A 220 4.94 -3.07 -18.23
CA GLY A 220 4.94 -2.33 -19.49
C GLY A 220 6.32 -2.24 -20.13
N PRO A 221 7.30 -1.57 -19.51
CA PRO A 221 8.62 -1.41 -20.11
C PRO A 221 9.42 -2.72 -20.23
N LEU A 222 9.22 -3.69 -19.36
CA LEU A 222 10.05 -4.91 -19.36
C LEU A 222 9.51 -6.05 -20.23
N PHE A 223 8.21 -6.05 -20.59
CA PHE A 223 7.59 -7.11 -21.38
C PHE A 223 6.84 -6.60 -22.62
N GLU A 224 6.24 -5.41 -22.54
CA GLU A 224 5.31 -4.92 -23.56
C GLU A 224 5.90 -3.78 -24.40
N GLY A 225 6.98 -3.16 -23.92
CA GLY A 225 7.68 -2.09 -24.62
C GLY A 225 6.97 -0.74 -24.57
N TYR A 226 6.10 -0.53 -23.59
CA TYR A 226 5.39 0.74 -23.38
C TYR A 226 5.36 1.12 -21.91
N ALA A 227 5.59 2.40 -21.61
CA ALA A 227 5.48 2.93 -20.24
C ALA A 227 4.98 4.36 -20.20
N ILE A 228 4.36 4.72 -19.09
CA ILE A 228 4.26 6.10 -18.61
C ILE A 228 5.25 6.31 -17.47
N CYS A 229 5.33 7.51 -16.90
CA CYS A 229 6.33 7.86 -15.88
C CYS A 229 6.41 6.86 -14.73
N SER A 230 5.26 6.38 -14.21
CA SER A 230 5.25 5.39 -13.13
C SER A 230 5.82 4.02 -13.51
N GLY A 231 5.61 3.58 -14.76
CA GLY A 231 6.19 2.34 -15.28
C GLY A 231 7.70 2.41 -15.43
N TYR A 232 8.24 3.52 -15.95
CA TYR A 232 9.68 3.77 -15.98
C TYR A 232 10.28 3.79 -14.58
N ALA A 233 9.68 4.56 -13.67
CA ALA A 233 10.16 4.67 -12.30
C ALA A 233 10.12 3.34 -11.54
N ASP A 234 9.04 2.56 -11.66
CA ASP A 234 8.93 1.24 -11.03
C ASP A 234 9.96 0.26 -11.59
N ALA A 235 10.14 0.23 -12.93
CA ALA A 235 11.12 -0.66 -13.54
C ALA A 235 12.54 -0.35 -13.06
N MET A 236 12.92 0.93 -13.06
CA MET A 236 14.25 1.35 -12.60
C MET A 236 14.46 1.04 -11.10
N GLU A 237 13.46 1.29 -10.28
CA GLU A 237 13.51 1.01 -8.84
C GLU A 237 13.80 -0.47 -8.55
N LEU A 238 13.17 -1.40 -9.28
CA LEU A 238 13.40 -2.84 -9.14
C LEU A 238 14.85 -3.25 -9.44
N PHE A 239 15.50 -2.61 -10.40
CA PHE A 239 16.93 -2.85 -10.66
C PHE A 239 17.83 -2.23 -9.61
N LEU A 240 17.51 -1.01 -9.14
CA LEU A 240 18.26 -0.36 -8.06
C LEU A 240 18.24 -1.21 -6.79
N GLU A 241 17.08 -1.81 -6.47
CA GLU A 241 16.96 -2.75 -5.36
C GLU A 241 17.85 -3.98 -5.54
N LYS A 242 17.85 -4.60 -6.72
CA LYS A 242 18.72 -5.76 -7.04
C LYS A 242 20.21 -5.45 -6.89
N PHE A 243 20.59 -4.21 -7.16
CA PHE A 243 21.96 -3.73 -6.99
C PHE A 243 22.26 -3.28 -5.55
N ASN A 244 21.26 -3.33 -4.65
CA ASN A 244 21.35 -2.80 -3.31
C ASN A 244 21.74 -1.30 -3.28
N ILE A 245 21.27 -0.53 -4.27
CA ILE A 245 21.44 0.91 -4.37
C ILE A 245 20.22 1.57 -3.73
N LYS A 246 20.45 2.42 -2.73
CA LYS A 246 19.39 3.11 -2.01
C LYS A 246 18.68 4.10 -2.90
N SER A 247 17.36 4.00 -2.99
CA SER A 247 16.52 4.85 -3.84
C SER A 247 15.11 4.97 -3.30
N PHE A 248 14.36 5.92 -3.82
CA PHE A 248 12.92 6.07 -3.65
C PHE A 248 12.34 6.84 -4.84
N LYS A 249 11.03 6.77 -5.00
CA LYS A 249 10.33 7.55 -6.02
C LYS A 249 9.99 8.94 -5.49
N VAL A 250 10.09 9.93 -6.35
CA VAL A 250 9.69 11.31 -6.10
C VAL A 250 8.48 11.61 -6.98
N ALA A 251 7.45 12.21 -6.41
CA ALA A 251 6.26 12.62 -7.15
C ALA A 251 6.04 14.13 -7.07
N SER A 252 5.68 14.71 -8.19
CA SER A 252 5.01 16.01 -8.30
C SER A 252 3.49 15.81 -8.45
N THR A 253 2.75 16.86 -8.76
CA THR A 253 1.32 16.75 -9.05
C THR A 253 0.99 15.99 -10.34
N MET A 254 1.93 15.89 -11.28
CA MET A 254 1.68 15.31 -12.62
C MET A 254 2.74 14.32 -13.09
N HIS A 255 3.81 14.12 -12.32
CA HIS A 255 4.95 13.32 -12.76
C HIS A 255 5.57 12.55 -11.61
N ILE A 256 6.25 11.43 -11.92
CA ILE A 256 6.97 10.60 -10.96
C ILE A 256 8.28 10.10 -11.58
N TRP A 257 9.36 10.11 -10.78
CA TRP A 257 10.71 9.70 -11.17
C TRP A 257 11.45 9.09 -9.98
N ASN A 258 12.71 8.72 -10.15
CA ASN A 258 13.53 8.14 -9.09
C ASN A 258 14.50 9.16 -8.50
N SER A 259 14.74 9.06 -7.20
CA SER A 259 15.90 9.61 -6.53
C SER A 259 16.82 8.51 -6.06
N VAL A 260 18.11 8.63 -6.31
CA VAL A 260 19.11 7.57 -6.14
C VAL A 260 20.25 8.09 -5.27
N TYR A 261 20.62 7.34 -4.23
CA TYR A 261 21.76 7.67 -3.38
C TYR A 261 23.03 7.04 -3.93
N ILE A 262 23.87 7.88 -4.51
CA ILE A 262 25.13 7.48 -5.14
C ILE A 262 26.22 8.52 -4.84
N ASN A 263 27.46 8.08 -4.69
CA ASN A 263 28.60 8.95 -4.37
C ASN A 263 28.36 9.86 -3.15
N ASN A 264 27.69 9.30 -2.11
CA ASN A 264 27.33 9.98 -0.87
C ASN A 264 26.38 11.19 -1.03
N THR A 265 25.61 11.22 -2.11
CA THR A 265 24.60 12.27 -2.34
C THR A 265 23.38 11.71 -3.04
N TRP A 266 22.24 12.40 -2.90
CA TRP A 266 21.03 12.08 -3.62
C TRP A 266 21.05 12.74 -5.00
N LYS A 267 20.83 11.94 -6.04
CA LYS A 267 20.74 12.37 -7.44
C LYS A 267 19.36 12.05 -8.00
N GLN A 268 18.89 12.83 -8.94
CA GLN A 268 17.64 12.65 -9.65
C GLN A 268 17.89 11.85 -10.92
N LEU A 269 17.01 10.90 -11.20
CA LEU A 269 17.09 10.00 -12.34
C LEU A 269 15.70 9.87 -12.98
N ASP A 270 15.50 10.46 -14.13
CA ASP A 270 14.23 10.45 -14.82
C ASP A 270 14.35 9.86 -16.25
N LEU A 271 14.00 8.58 -16.35
CA LEU A 271 14.04 7.86 -17.61
C LEU A 271 12.97 8.38 -18.59
N THR A 272 11.85 8.88 -18.08
CA THR A 272 10.76 9.39 -18.93
C THR A 272 11.20 10.59 -19.73
N TRP A 273 11.95 11.51 -19.09
CA TRP A 273 12.44 12.72 -19.74
C TRP A 273 13.75 12.51 -20.51
N ASP A 274 14.45 11.41 -20.26
CA ASP A 274 15.58 10.96 -21.06
C ASP A 274 15.17 10.09 -22.28
N ASP A 275 13.85 9.77 -22.40
CA ASP A 275 13.20 9.10 -23.53
C ASP A 275 12.18 10.02 -24.22
N PRO A 276 12.63 11.06 -24.96
CA PRO A 276 11.74 12.06 -25.50
C PRO A 276 10.90 11.54 -26.66
N LEU A 277 9.62 11.91 -26.65
CA LEU A 277 8.75 11.75 -27.83
C LEU A 277 9.26 12.61 -28.99
N THR A 278 9.54 11.98 -30.12
CA THR A 278 9.94 12.67 -31.34
C THR A 278 8.84 12.64 -32.39
N SER A 279 8.74 13.70 -33.19
CA SER A 279 7.78 13.78 -34.28
C SER A 279 8.05 12.76 -35.38
N THR A 280 9.26 12.18 -35.43
CA THR A 280 9.71 11.21 -36.43
C THR A 280 9.64 9.77 -35.97
N ASN A 281 9.20 9.53 -34.69
CA ASN A 281 9.26 8.21 -34.01
C ASN A 281 10.69 7.59 -33.99
N GLU A 282 11.73 8.41 -34.13
CA GLU A 282 13.10 7.98 -33.91
C GLU A 282 13.38 7.87 -32.42
N ASP A 283 14.01 6.78 -32.02
CA ASP A 283 14.40 6.56 -30.62
C ASP A 283 15.65 7.40 -30.34
N TYR A 284 15.55 8.33 -29.42
CA TYR A 284 16.68 9.12 -28.93
C TYR A 284 16.92 8.78 -27.46
N LEU A 285 18.17 8.61 -27.09
CA LEU A 285 18.63 8.39 -25.75
C LEU A 285 19.32 9.66 -25.25
N TYR A 286 18.71 10.31 -24.28
CA TYR A 286 19.30 11.46 -23.60
C TYR A 286 19.84 11.07 -22.22
N TYR A 287 20.67 11.98 -21.68
CA TYR A 287 21.21 11.87 -20.32
C TYR A 287 21.08 13.21 -19.59
N LYS A 288 20.08 13.99 -19.97
CA LYS A 288 19.86 15.33 -19.41
C LYS A 288 19.31 15.25 -18.00
N TYR A 289 18.61 14.17 -17.71
CA TYR A 289 17.97 13.89 -16.41
C TYR A 289 18.59 12.66 -15.72
N PHE A 290 19.78 12.26 -16.20
CA PHE A 290 20.52 11.13 -15.66
C PHE A 290 21.40 11.55 -14.48
N LEU A 291 21.09 11.10 -13.26
CA LEU A 291 21.86 11.30 -12.03
C LEU A 291 22.26 12.77 -11.76
N ILE A 292 21.35 13.69 -12.01
CA ILE A 292 21.57 15.13 -11.84
C ILE A 292 21.24 15.59 -10.42
N ASP A 293 21.78 16.75 -10.02
CA ASP A 293 21.45 17.37 -8.76
C ASP A 293 20.03 17.93 -8.73
N ALA A 294 19.36 17.88 -7.58
CA ALA A 294 18.00 18.40 -7.43
C ALA A 294 17.87 19.88 -7.82
N ASN A 295 18.93 20.69 -7.55
CA ASN A 295 18.95 22.09 -7.95
C ASN A 295 19.10 22.28 -9.47
N ASP A 296 19.77 21.37 -10.15
CA ASP A 296 19.91 21.43 -11.60
C ASP A 296 18.63 20.92 -12.28
N LEU A 297 17.98 19.90 -11.74
CA LEU A 297 16.66 19.48 -12.17
C LEU A 297 15.65 20.65 -12.18
N THR A 298 15.60 21.43 -11.10
CA THR A 298 14.72 22.61 -10.98
C THR A 298 15.05 23.68 -12.04
N LYS A 299 16.31 23.85 -12.42
CA LYS A 299 16.70 24.79 -13.49
C LYS A 299 16.32 24.30 -14.88
N LEU A 300 16.32 23.01 -15.10
CA LEU A 300 15.96 22.41 -16.39
C LEU A 300 14.46 22.45 -16.66
N ASP A 301 13.65 22.39 -15.62
CA ASP A 301 12.18 22.32 -15.71
C ASP A 301 11.51 23.69 -15.49
N THR A 302 11.94 24.68 -16.23
CA THR A 302 11.40 26.06 -16.12
C THR A 302 10.07 26.28 -16.84
N GLU A 303 9.70 25.42 -17.77
CA GLU A 303 8.52 25.60 -18.62
C GLU A 303 7.33 24.72 -18.21
N THR A 304 7.56 23.53 -17.69
CA THR A 304 6.52 22.52 -17.45
C THR A 304 6.15 22.35 -16.00
N ASN A 305 7.03 22.72 -15.07
CA ASN A 305 6.87 22.52 -13.63
C ASN A 305 6.60 21.03 -13.21
N GLN A 306 6.95 20.07 -14.06
CA GLN A 306 6.67 18.67 -13.79
C GLN A 306 7.56 18.08 -12.68
N HIS A 307 8.73 18.69 -12.44
CA HIS A 307 9.65 18.27 -11.37
C HIS A 307 9.56 19.15 -10.12
N VAL A 308 8.47 19.88 -9.94
CA VAL A 308 8.22 20.63 -8.71
C VAL A 308 7.61 19.71 -7.67
N TYR A 309 8.37 19.37 -6.65
CA TYR A 309 7.98 18.48 -5.57
C TYR A 309 7.97 19.18 -4.21
N ASP A 310 7.26 18.58 -3.24
CA ASP A 310 7.19 19.10 -1.88
C ASP A 310 8.47 18.77 -1.10
N LYS A 311 9.27 19.81 -0.82
CA LYS A 311 10.54 19.69 -0.05
C LYS A 311 10.32 19.35 1.42
N THR A 312 9.11 19.43 1.93
CA THR A 312 8.79 19.00 3.29
C THR A 312 8.58 17.48 3.36
N ILE A 313 8.21 16.87 2.23
CA ILE A 313 8.04 15.42 2.07
C ILE A 313 9.40 14.76 1.78
N TYR A 314 10.15 15.29 0.79
CA TYR A 314 11.41 14.68 0.32
C TYR A 314 12.60 15.40 0.95
N LEU A 315 12.82 15.16 2.24
CA LEU A 315 13.84 15.85 3.04
C LEU A 315 15.28 15.56 2.62
N GLU A 316 15.51 14.41 1.99
CA GLU A 316 16.79 13.98 1.44
C GLU A 316 17.27 14.89 0.29
N LEU A 317 16.35 15.62 -0.34
CA LEU A 317 16.59 16.40 -1.57
C LEU A 317 16.77 17.90 -1.30
N LYS A 318 17.02 18.27 -0.05
CA LYS A 318 17.25 19.66 0.38
C LYS A 318 18.65 20.14 0.03
#